data_141d1ae6c67ccc672cf67e513da6c01b
#
_entry.id   141d1ae6c67ccc672cf67e513da6c01b
#
_cell.length_a   1.000
_cell.length_b   1.000
_cell.length_c   1.000
_cell.angle_alpha   90.00
_cell.angle_beta   90.00
_cell.angle_gamma   90.00
#
_symmetry.space_group_name_H-M   'P 1'
#
loop_
_entity.id
_entity.type
_entity.pdbx_description
1 polymer ?
#
loop_
_entity_poly.entity_id
_entity_poly.type
_entity_poly.pdbx_seq_one_letter_code
_entity_poly.pdbx_strand_id
1 'polypeptide(L)'
;MIDDAACRAHLGVRFSDAGSRIEPRNTGVRGALGRILGEVSGGMADGTWERIKACRADDCRYAYLDTAKNRSRAWCSMQTCGNRAKVHAYRERHQV
;
A
#
# COMPACT_ATOMS: atom_id res chain seq x y z
N MET A 1 -17.04 -4.80 1.02
CA MET A 1 -16.82 -3.41 0.65
C MET A 1 -16.03 -3.26 -0.65
N ILE A 2 -14.82 -3.83 -0.76
CA ILE A 2 -14.03 -3.77 -1.99
C ILE A 2 -14.73 -4.53 -3.13
N ASP A 3 -15.32 -5.69 -2.85
CA ASP A 3 -16.08 -6.45 -3.84
C ASP A 3 -17.24 -5.66 -4.44
N ASP A 4 -17.98 -4.94 -3.61
CA ASP A 4 -19.08 -4.11 -4.07
C ASP A 4 -18.60 -3.00 -4.98
N ALA A 5 -17.50 -2.36 -4.62
CA ALA A 5 -16.91 -1.30 -5.44
C ALA A 5 -16.43 -1.85 -6.78
N ALA A 6 -15.82 -3.03 -6.79
CA ALA A 6 -15.35 -3.70 -8.00
C ALA A 6 -16.54 -4.05 -8.92
N CYS A 7 -17.63 -4.57 -8.37
CA CYS A 7 -18.84 -4.86 -9.13
C CYS A 7 -19.43 -3.60 -9.77
N ARG A 8 -19.49 -2.51 -9.02
CA ARG A 8 -20.02 -1.23 -9.51
C ARG A 8 -19.13 -0.62 -10.59
N ALA A 9 -17.83 -0.87 -10.54
CA ALA A 9 -16.89 -0.37 -11.53
C ALA A 9 -16.91 -1.18 -12.83
N HIS A 10 -17.59 -2.34 -12.83
CA HIS A 10 -17.67 -3.23 -14.00
C HIS A 10 -16.28 -3.53 -14.57
N LEU A 11 -15.44 -4.13 -13.75
CA LEU A 11 -14.09 -4.49 -14.16
C LEU A 11 -14.09 -5.57 -15.23
N GLY A 12 -13.23 -5.41 -16.22
CA GLY A 12 -13.03 -6.38 -17.28
C GLY A 12 -11.55 -6.68 -17.45
N VAL A 13 -11.24 -7.71 -18.23
CA VAL A 13 -9.86 -8.07 -18.53
C VAL A 13 -9.56 -7.66 -19.97
N ARG A 14 -8.46 -6.93 -20.14
CA ARG A 14 -7.96 -6.58 -21.47
C ARG A 14 -6.70 -7.38 -21.76
N PHE A 15 -6.65 -8.00 -22.93
CA PHE A 15 -5.47 -8.74 -23.37
C PHE A 15 -4.73 -7.95 -24.46
N SER A 16 -3.40 -8.00 -24.39
CA SER A 16 -2.53 -7.38 -25.37
C SER A 16 -1.26 -8.22 -25.51
N ASP A 17 -0.38 -7.84 -26.44
CA ASP A 17 0.91 -8.52 -26.62
C ASP A 17 1.78 -8.45 -25.35
N ALA A 18 1.57 -7.43 -24.51
CA ALA A 18 2.28 -7.26 -23.26
C ALA A 18 1.69 -8.09 -22.10
N GLY A 19 0.60 -8.83 -22.33
CA GLY A 19 -0.07 -9.63 -21.30
C GLY A 19 -1.52 -9.19 -21.08
N SER A 20 -2.03 -9.43 -19.88
CA SER A 20 -3.38 -9.05 -19.52
C SER A 20 -3.38 -8.00 -18.41
N ARG A 21 -4.43 -7.20 -18.38
CA ARG A 21 -4.67 -6.26 -17.29
C ARG A 21 -6.14 -6.11 -17.00
N ILE A 22 -6.44 -5.82 -15.75
CA ILE A 22 -7.80 -5.54 -15.30
C ILE A 22 -8.06 -4.05 -15.49
N GLU A 23 -9.12 -3.73 -16.24
CA GLU A 23 -9.50 -2.35 -16.52
C GLU A 23 -10.99 -2.14 -16.27
N PRO A 24 -11.40 -0.93 -15.84
CA PRO A 24 -12.82 -0.63 -15.75
C PRO A 24 -13.43 -0.42 -17.12
N ARG A 25 -14.69 -0.81 -17.25
CA ARG A 25 -15.49 -0.53 -18.45
C ARG A 25 -16.19 0.81 -18.35
N ASN A 26 -16.32 1.35 -17.15
CA ASN A 26 -16.94 2.64 -16.91
C ASN A 26 -15.93 3.78 -17.09
N THR A 27 -16.47 4.99 -17.28
CA THR A 27 -15.70 6.23 -17.34
C THR A 27 -16.03 7.10 -16.10
N GLY A 28 -15.41 8.25 -16.00
CA GLY A 28 -15.63 9.17 -14.88
C GLY A 28 -15.12 8.62 -13.55
N VAL A 29 -15.82 8.94 -12.46
CA VAL A 29 -15.44 8.56 -11.11
C VAL A 29 -15.42 7.04 -10.94
N ARG A 30 -16.41 6.34 -11.46
CA ARG A 30 -16.46 4.87 -11.39
C ARG A 30 -15.31 4.24 -12.15
N GLY A 31 -14.92 4.81 -13.28
CA GLY A 31 -13.77 4.37 -14.04
C GLY A 31 -12.46 4.57 -13.28
N ALA A 32 -12.30 5.73 -12.64
CA ALA A 32 -11.12 6.03 -11.82
C ALA A 32 -11.00 5.07 -10.63
N LEU A 33 -12.10 4.83 -9.92
CA LEU A 33 -12.12 3.87 -8.82
C LEU A 33 -11.81 2.45 -9.31
N GLY A 34 -12.35 2.09 -10.47
CA GLY A 34 -12.07 0.79 -11.08
C GLY A 34 -10.60 0.60 -11.42
N ARG A 35 -9.91 1.64 -11.88
CA ARG A 35 -8.47 1.59 -12.12
C ARG A 35 -7.68 1.33 -10.86
N ILE A 36 -8.04 2.01 -9.77
CA ILE A 36 -7.39 1.78 -8.47
C ILE A 36 -7.59 0.34 -8.03
N LEU A 37 -8.81 -0.19 -8.14
CA LEU A 37 -9.09 -1.57 -7.76
C LEU A 37 -8.36 -2.59 -8.65
N GLY A 38 -8.20 -2.28 -9.92
CA GLY A 38 -7.41 -3.10 -10.83
C GLY A 38 -5.94 -3.17 -10.40
N GLU A 39 -5.37 -2.04 -10.01
CA GLU A 39 -3.99 -1.99 -9.49
C GLU A 39 -3.86 -2.78 -8.18
N VAL A 40 -4.84 -2.69 -7.29
CA VAL A 40 -4.87 -3.48 -6.05
C VAL A 40 -4.87 -4.97 -6.37
N SER A 41 -5.69 -5.40 -7.32
CA SER A 41 -5.74 -6.80 -7.74
C SER A 41 -4.40 -7.27 -8.29
N GLY A 42 -3.76 -6.44 -9.14
CA GLY A 42 -2.43 -6.73 -9.67
C GLY A 42 -1.38 -6.84 -8.57
N GLY A 43 -1.44 -5.92 -7.59
CA GLY A 43 -0.54 -5.94 -6.44
C GLY A 43 -0.71 -7.18 -5.57
N MET A 44 -1.94 -7.65 -5.40
CA MET A 44 -2.20 -8.89 -4.69
C MET A 44 -1.61 -10.11 -5.43
N ALA A 45 -1.72 -10.11 -6.76
CA ALA A 45 -1.23 -11.21 -7.58
C ALA A 45 0.30 -11.30 -7.57
N ASP A 46 1.01 -10.18 -7.58
CA ASP A 46 2.48 -10.15 -7.64
C ASP A 46 3.17 -10.05 -6.28
N GLY A 47 2.42 -9.99 -5.18
CA GLY A 47 2.95 -9.89 -3.83
C GLY A 47 3.26 -8.48 -3.34
N THR A 48 3.08 -7.47 -4.19
CA THR A 48 3.33 -6.06 -3.81
C THR A 48 2.39 -5.60 -2.70
N TRP A 49 1.15 -6.04 -2.75
CA TRP A 49 0.13 -5.66 -1.76
C TRP A 49 0.56 -5.94 -0.34
N GLU A 50 1.21 -7.09 -0.10
CA GLU A 50 1.67 -7.49 1.23
C GLU A 50 2.82 -6.62 1.75
N ARG A 51 3.50 -5.89 0.86
CA ARG A 51 4.60 -4.99 1.21
C ARG A 51 4.15 -3.57 1.51
N ILE A 52 2.88 -3.25 1.30
CA ILE A 52 2.34 -1.94 1.65
C ILE A 52 2.07 -1.92 3.15
N LYS A 53 2.68 -0.97 3.82
CA LYS A 53 2.61 -0.83 5.27
C LYS A 53 2.30 0.61 5.66
N ALA A 54 1.82 0.77 6.89
CA ALA A 54 1.68 2.09 7.51
C ALA A 54 2.79 2.27 8.56
N CYS A 55 3.37 3.46 8.60
CA CYS A 55 4.39 3.79 9.59
C CYS A 55 3.88 3.50 11.01
N ARG A 56 4.70 2.90 11.86
CA ARG A 56 4.33 2.58 13.24
C ARG A 56 4.20 3.78 14.14
N ALA A 57 4.77 4.92 13.77
CA ALA A 57 4.64 6.13 14.57
C ALA A 57 3.18 6.57 14.61
N ASP A 58 2.61 6.68 15.80
CA ASP A 58 1.18 7.01 15.98
C ASP A 58 0.82 8.37 15.39
N ASP A 59 1.76 9.30 15.38
CA ASP A 59 1.58 10.63 14.83
C ASP A 59 1.92 10.73 13.34
N CYS A 60 2.29 9.62 12.69
CA CYS A 60 2.63 9.60 11.28
C CYS A 60 1.66 8.74 10.47
N ARG A 61 1.73 7.42 10.63
CA ARG A 61 0.89 6.44 9.90
C ARG A 61 0.96 6.56 8.38
N TYR A 62 2.01 7.18 7.87
CA TYR A 62 2.21 7.33 6.43
C TYR A 62 2.35 5.98 5.76
N ALA A 63 1.67 5.80 4.62
CA ALA A 63 1.76 4.56 3.85
C ALA A 63 3.06 4.52 3.05
N TYR A 64 3.73 3.37 3.04
CA TYR A 64 4.96 3.19 2.28
C TYR A 64 5.05 1.75 1.76
N LEU A 65 5.91 1.55 0.78
CA LEU A 65 6.20 0.23 0.23
C LEU A 65 7.49 -0.30 0.88
N ASP A 66 7.39 -1.45 1.55
CA ASP A 66 8.55 -2.10 2.16
C ASP A 66 9.31 -2.90 1.12
N THR A 67 10.40 -2.33 0.63
CA THR A 67 11.28 -2.98 -0.35
C THR A 67 12.44 -3.74 0.30
N ALA A 68 12.48 -3.80 1.63
CA ALA A 68 13.52 -4.51 2.35
C ALA A 68 13.45 -6.01 2.07
N LYS A 69 14.62 -6.66 2.01
CA LYS A 69 14.74 -8.06 1.66
C LYS A 69 13.98 -8.98 2.62
N ASN A 70 13.99 -8.63 3.91
CA ASN A 70 13.34 -9.41 4.97
C ASN A 70 11.97 -8.86 5.40
N ARG A 71 11.45 -7.86 4.67
CA ARG A 71 10.14 -7.24 4.95
C ARG A 71 9.99 -6.74 6.38
N SER A 72 11.06 -6.27 6.98
CA SER A 72 11.10 -5.89 8.41
C SER A 72 10.97 -4.40 8.68
N ARG A 73 10.79 -3.60 7.65
CA ARG A 73 10.69 -2.16 7.80
C ARG A 73 9.44 -1.77 8.61
N ALA A 74 9.62 -0.90 9.60
CA ALA A 74 8.56 -0.49 10.52
C ALA A 74 8.21 1.00 10.40
N TRP A 75 9.11 1.79 9.82
CA TRP A 75 9.00 3.24 9.78
C TRP A 75 9.02 3.72 8.34
N CYS A 76 8.26 4.78 8.03
CA CYS A 76 8.26 5.36 6.70
C CYS A 76 9.64 5.88 6.31
N SER A 77 10.41 6.35 7.29
CA SER A 77 11.79 6.80 7.12
C SER A 77 12.57 6.59 8.41
N MET A 78 13.79 6.05 8.30
CA MET A 78 14.71 5.96 9.44
C MET A 78 15.23 7.33 9.87
N GLN A 79 15.32 8.27 8.93
CA GLN A 79 15.81 9.62 9.21
C GLN A 79 14.84 10.45 10.06
N THR A 80 13.56 10.12 10.03
CA THR A 80 12.53 10.81 10.80
C THR A 80 11.92 9.91 11.85
N CYS A 81 10.91 9.12 11.49
CA CYS A 81 10.17 8.30 12.47
C CYS A 81 11.03 7.25 13.16
N GLY A 82 11.96 6.62 12.43
CA GLY A 82 12.88 5.63 13.01
C GLY A 82 13.77 6.24 14.06
N ASN A 83 14.37 7.40 13.77
CA ASN A 83 15.24 8.09 14.73
C ASN A 83 14.45 8.60 15.93
N ARG A 84 13.26 9.13 15.73
CA ARG A 84 12.40 9.56 16.85
C ARG A 84 12.09 8.39 17.79
N ALA A 85 11.79 7.23 17.23
CA ALA A 85 11.51 6.02 18.01
C ALA A 85 12.74 5.59 18.82
N LYS A 86 13.95 5.63 18.21
CA LYS A 86 15.20 5.29 18.90
C LYS A 86 15.50 6.24 20.05
N VAL A 87 15.33 7.54 19.83
CA VAL A 87 15.55 8.55 20.85
C VAL A 87 14.57 8.38 22.00
N HIS A 88 13.30 8.14 21.71
CA HIS A 88 12.28 7.89 22.72
C HIS A 88 12.62 6.66 23.56
N ALA A 89 12.97 5.55 22.93
CA ALA A 89 13.37 4.33 23.62
C ALA A 89 14.62 4.54 24.50
N TYR A 90 15.61 5.30 23.99
CA TYR A 90 16.80 5.64 24.75
C TYR A 90 16.44 6.44 26.01
N ARG A 91 15.61 7.46 25.87
CA ARG A 91 15.19 8.31 26.99
C ARG A 91 14.42 7.50 28.04
N GLU A 92 13.55 6.60 27.63
CA GLU A 92 12.83 5.73 28.56
C GLU A 92 13.77 4.85 29.37
N ARG A 93 14.78 4.27 28.73
CA ARG A 93 15.77 3.41 29.43
C ARG A 93 16.66 4.18 30.39
N HIS A 94 16.84 5.49 30.19
CA HIS A 94 17.73 6.32 31.00
C HIS A 94 16.98 7.26 31.94
N GLN A 95 15.65 7.11 32.01
CA GLN A 95 14.86 7.77 33.06
C GLN A 95 15.08 7.05 34.40
N VAL A 96 15.28 7.83 35.45
CA VAL A 96 15.42 7.31 36.81
C VAL A 96 14.18 7.64 37.62
#